data_efcf14dcfd157f8ab2c78e9065277723
#
_entry.id   efcf14dcfd157f8ab2c78e9065277723
#
_cell.length_a   1.000
_cell.length_b   1.000
_cell.length_c   1.000
_cell.angle_alpha   90.00
_cell.angle_beta   90.00
_cell.angle_gamma   90.00
#
_symmetry.space_group_name_H-M   'P 1'
#
loop_
_entity.id
_entity.type
_entity.pdbx_description
1 polymer ?
#
loop_
_entity_poly.entity_id
_entity_poly.type
_entity_poly.pdbx_seq_one_letter_code
_entity_poly.pdbx_strand_id
1 'polypeptide(L)'
;FESRFLKEGLAVHFRCQAPGVEGLRVDVMTNMRGVDSFPELWQRRFPVRDSAGGTVNLLDVHDLVKAKKTQRDKDWPMIQRLMEVRYLAGGEEPPADEIEFWLDELRTPELLVDVAQRYPEETGRRLNHRKLLEFATNKDRARLERALLEEMLTEKERDRRHWEPLKARLGELRRAARPS
;
A
#
# COMPACT_ATOMS: atom_id res chain seq x y z
N PHE A 1 -10.51 -26.55 -5.12
CA PHE A 1 -9.95 -25.25 -5.54
C PHE A 1 -9.81 -25.19 -7.05
N GLU A 2 -10.41 -24.19 -7.67
CA GLU A 2 -10.32 -24.00 -9.13
C GLU A 2 -9.45 -22.77 -9.41
N SER A 3 -8.32 -22.98 -10.08
CA SER A 3 -7.36 -21.94 -10.43
C SER A 3 -7.96 -20.82 -11.31
N ARG A 4 -9.12 -21.07 -11.96
CA ARG A 4 -9.85 -20.06 -12.74
C ARG A 4 -10.19 -18.82 -11.92
N PHE A 5 -10.51 -18.96 -10.63
CA PHE A 5 -10.83 -17.82 -9.76
C PHE A 5 -9.65 -16.85 -9.59
N LEU A 6 -8.43 -17.38 -9.46
CA LEU A 6 -7.23 -16.54 -9.44
C LEU A 6 -7.00 -15.84 -10.79
N LYS A 7 -7.26 -16.53 -11.92
CA LYS A 7 -7.15 -15.92 -13.25
C LYS A 7 -8.16 -14.79 -13.47
N GLU A 8 -9.33 -14.88 -12.84
CA GLU A 8 -10.34 -13.81 -12.82
C GLU A 8 -9.99 -12.67 -11.82
N GLY A 9 -8.85 -12.75 -11.12
CA GLY A 9 -8.42 -11.75 -10.12
C GLY A 9 -9.08 -11.89 -8.75
N LEU A 10 -9.83 -12.98 -8.52
CA LEU A 10 -10.47 -13.25 -7.23
C LEU A 10 -9.43 -13.72 -6.20
N ALA A 11 -9.53 -13.22 -4.98
CA ALA A 11 -8.76 -13.75 -3.85
C ALA A 11 -9.33 -15.09 -3.39
N VAL A 12 -8.46 -16.04 -3.11
CA VAL A 12 -8.81 -17.34 -2.53
C VAL A 12 -8.31 -17.40 -1.09
N HIS A 13 -9.19 -17.82 -0.20
CA HIS A 13 -8.92 -17.90 1.24
C HIS A 13 -8.76 -19.34 1.66
N PHE A 14 -7.65 -19.67 2.27
CA PHE A 14 -7.37 -20.96 2.88
C PHE A 14 -7.40 -20.84 4.41
N ARG A 15 -7.78 -21.93 5.08
CA ARG A 15 -7.60 -22.08 6.51
C ARG A 15 -6.72 -23.31 6.75
N CYS A 16 -5.61 -23.10 7.44
CA CYS A 16 -4.68 -24.16 7.78
C CYS A 16 -5.36 -25.14 8.77
N GLN A 17 -5.09 -26.44 8.59
CA GLN A 17 -5.57 -27.50 9.46
C GLN A 17 -4.41 -28.29 10.10
N ALA A 18 -3.16 -27.87 9.82
CA ALA A 18 -2.00 -28.51 10.40
C ALA A 18 -1.89 -28.20 11.91
N PRO A 19 -1.42 -29.17 12.73
CA PRO A 19 -1.23 -28.97 14.16
C PRO A 19 -0.34 -27.75 14.47
N GLY A 20 -0.77 -26.94 15.43
CA GLY A 20 -0.07 -25.74 15.86
C GLY A 20 -0.33 -24.47 15.01
N VAL A 21 -1.04 -24.62 13.90
CA VAL A 21 -1.46 -23.49 13.03
C VAL A 21 -2.91 -23.60 12.58
N GLU A 22 -3.72 -24.36 13.33
CA GLU A 22 -5.14 -24.54 13.03
C GLU A 22 -5.86 -23.20 12.98
N GLY A 23 -6.64 -23.02 11.91
CA GLY A 23 -7.42 -21.81 11.71
C GLY A 23 -6.63 -20.62 11.17
N LEU A 24 -5.30 -20.71 11.02
CA LEU A 24 -4.51 -19.67 10.36
C LEU A 24 -5.07 -19.44 8.94
N ARG A 25 -5.41 -18.19 8.67
CA ARG A 25 -5.93 -17.80 7.36
C ARG A 25 -4.80 -17.40 6.44
N VAL A 26 -4.77 -17.99 5.25
CA VAL A 26 -3.87 -17.60 4.16
C VAL A 26 -4.72 -17.12 2.99
N ASP A 27 -4.49 -15.89 2.57
CA ASP A 27 -5.17 -15.28 1.43
C ASP A 27 -4.21 -15.26 0.25
N VAL A 28 -4.60 -15.88 -0.86
CA VAL A 28 -3.84 -15.89 -2.12
C VAL A 28 -4.58 -15.01 -3.12
N MET A 29 -3.87 -14.05 -3.69
CA MET A 29 -4.39 -13.17 -4.72
C MET A 29 -3.35 -12.97 -5.83
N THR A 30 -3.82 -12.78 -7.06
CA THR A 30 -2.97 -12.59 -8.24
C THR A 30 -2.94 -11.14 -8.71
N ASN A 31 -3.82 -10.30 -8.17
CA ASN A 31 -3.93 -8.91 -8.56
C ASN A 31 -4.15 -8.04 -7.33
N MET A 32 -3.44 -6.93 -7.27
CA MET A 32 -3.59 -5.88 -6.26
C MET A 32 -3.59 -4.53 -6.97
N ARG A 33 -4.44 -3.61 -6.50
CA ARG A 33 -4.52 -2.28 -7.10
C ARG A 33 -3.22 -1.49 -6.90
N GLY A 34 -2.75 -0.84 -7.95
CA GLY A 34 -1.64 0.11 -7.90
C GLY A 34 -0.25 -0.49 -7.86
N VAL A 35 -0.12 -1.81 -8.02
CA VAL A 35 1.16 -2.50 -8.11
C VAL A 35 1.29 -3.20 -9.46
N ASP A 36 2.53 -3.50 -9.82
CA ASP A 36 2.88 -4.18 -11.06
C ASP A 36 2.53 -5.68 -11.02
N SER A 37 2.85 -6.40 -12.08
CA SER A 37 2.63 -7.84 -12.17
C SER A 37 3.50 -8.63 -11.18
N PHE A 38 3.08 -9.85 -10.84
CA PHE A 38 3.85 -10.71 -9.93
C PHE A 38 5.32 -10.92 -10.34
N PRO A 39 5.69 -11.14 -11.62
CA PRO A 39 7.08 -11.25 -12.03
C PRO A 39 7.92 -10.02 -11.67
N GLU A 40 7.37 -8.83 -11.83
CA GLU A 40 8.04 -7.55 -11.50
C GLU A 40 8.16 -7.37 -9.99
N LEU A 41 7.10 -7.65 -9.23
CA LEU A 41 7.13 -7.66 -7.77
C LEU A 41 8.14 -8.67 -7.23
N TRP A 42 8.24 -9.85 -7.88
CA TRP A 42 9.18 -10.88 -7.50
C TRP A 42 10.64 -10.44 -7.65
N GLN A 43 10.96 -9.66 -8.65
CA GLN A 43 12.31 -9.12 -8.84
C GLN A 43 12.71 -8.13 -7.73
N ARG A 44 11.76 -7.34 -7.23
CA ARG A 44 11.97 -6.32 -6.19
C ARG A 44 11.75 -6.83 -4.76
N ARG A 45 11.36 -8.10 -4.60
CA ARG A 45 11.03 -8.66 -3.28
C ARG A 45 12.17 -8.51 -2.29
N PHE A 46 11.81 -8.40 -1.03
CA PHE A 46 12.76 -8.36 0.09
C PHE A 46 12.81 -9.74 0.77
N PRO A 47 13.90 -10.52 0.62
CA PRO A 47 14.04 -11.81 1.28
C PRO A 47 14.45 -11.63 2.74
N VAL A 48 13.69 -12.23 3.66
CA VAL A 48 13.98 -12.25 5.11
C VAL A 48 14.23 -13.69 5.53
N ARG A 49 15.29 -13.92 6.29
CA ARG A 49 15.53 -15.23 6.93
C ARG A 49 14.74 -15.30 8.22
N ASP A 50 13.99 -16.38 8.38
CA ASP A 50 13.33 -16.66 9.64
C ASP A 50 14.29 -17.33 10.67
N SER A 51 13.84 -17.44 11.91
CA SER A 51 14.63 -18.05 13.00
C SER A 51 14.89 -19.56 12.81
N ALA A 52 14.13 -20.23 11.96
CA ALA A 52 14.28 -21.65 11.62
C ALA A 52 15.19 -21.88 10.40
N GLY A 53 15.79 -20.81 9.82
CA GLY A 53 16.67 -20.85 8.65
C GLY A 53 15.92 -20.86 7.31
N GLY A 54 14.60 -20.74 7.31
CA GLY A 54 13.79 -20.57 6.10
C GLY A 54 13.94 -19.15 5.53
N THR A 55 13.54 -18.98 4.27
CA THR A 55 13.49 -17.67 3.63
C THR A 55 12.05 -17.29 3.31
N VAL A 56 11.60 -16.16 3.85
CA VAL A 56 10.32 -15.56 3.53
C VAL A 56 10.55 -14.38 2.58
N ASN A 57 9.86 -14.37 1.46
CA ASN A 57 9.94 -13.27 0.50
C ASN A 57 8.84 -12.26 0.82
N LEU A 58 9.23 -11.05 1.16
CA LEU A 58 8.31 -9.95 1.45
C LEU A 58 8.15 -9.05 0.23
N LEU A 59 6.99 -8.44 0.14
CA LEU A 59 6.76 -7.37 -0.83
C LEU A 59 7.67 -6.19 -0.50
N ASP A 60 8.27 -5.57 -1.51
CA ASP A 60 9.03 -4.33 -1.33
C ASP A 60 8.14 -3.25 -0.70
N VAL A 61 8.75 -2.36 0.09
CA VAL A 61 7.98 -1.35 0.85
C VAL A 61 7.23 -0.38 -0.04
N HIS A 62 7.79 0.00 -1.19
CA HIS A 62 7.11 0.89 -2.15
C HIS A 62 5.85 0.23 -2.71
N ASP A 63 5.95 -1.05 -3.06
CA ASP A 63 4.82 -1.84 -3.53
C ASP A 63 3.81 -2.12 -2.41
N LEU A 64 4.29 -2.36 -1.18
CA LEU A 64 3.43 -2.57 -0.02
C LEU A 64 2.59 -1.32 0.29
N VAL A 65 3.19 -0.14 0.27
CA VAL A 65 2.47 1.13 0.48
C VAL A 65 1.38 1.32 -0.59
N LYS A 66 1.73 1.10 -1.87
CA LYS A 66 0.76 1.17 -2.98
C LYS A 66 -0.39 0.18 -2.79
N ALA A 67 -0.08 -1.08 -2.50
CA ALA A 67 -1.06 -2.14 -2.29
C ALA A 67 -1.97 -1.89 -1.07
N LYS A 68 -1.49 -1.11 -0.09
CA LYS A 68 -2.22 -0.75 1.13
C LYS A 68 -3.11 0.49 1.00
N LYS A 69 -3.06 1.23 -0.10
CA LYS A 69 -3.98 2.35 -0.38
C LYS A 69 -5.39 1.85 -0.70
N THR A 70 -6.03 1.20 0.27
CA THR A 70 -7.35 0.56 0.12
C THR A 70 -8.48 1.41 0.70
N GLN A 71 -9.72 0.97 0.46
CA GLN A 71 -10.92 1.57 1.07
C GLN A 71 -11.05 1.30 2.59
N ARG A 72 -10.20 0.42 3.17
CA ARG A 72 -10.29 0.00 4.58
C ARG A 72 -9.59 1.00 5.49
N ASP A 73 -10.29 1.48 6.51
CA ASP A 73 -9.75 2.48 7.45
C ASP A 73 -8.48 2.02 8.15
N LYS A 74 -8.39 0.74 8.50
CA LYS A 74 -7.24 0.16 9.23
C LYS A 74 -5.92 0.14 8.44
N ASP A 75 -5.96 0.23 7.10
CA ASP A 75 -4.74 0.20 6.29
C ASP A 75 -3.99 1.55 6.31
N TRP A 76 -4.69 2.65 6.52
CA TRP A 76 -4.12 4.00 6.49
C TRP A 76 -3.18 4.34 7.66
N PRO A 77 -3.53 4.03 8.91
CA PRO A 77 -2.57 4.15 10.02
C PRO A 77 -1.34 3.26 9.85
N MET A 78 -1.47 2.09 9.18
CA MET A 78 -0.32 1.24 8.86
C MET A 78 0.64 1.91 7.87
N ILE A 79 0.10 2.50 6.79
CA ILE A 79 0.91 3.27 5.82
C ILE A 79 1.62 4.40 6.53
N GLN A 80 0.89 5.20 7.31
CA GLN A 80 1.45 6.33 8.05
C GLN A 80 2.62 5.86 8.94
N ARG A 81 2.40 4.86 9.79
CA ARG A 81 3.43 4.34 10.70
C ARG A 81 4.63 3.74 9.96
N LEU A 82 4.38 3.03 8.86
CA LEU A 82 5.46 2.46 8.04
C LEU A 82 6.35 3.57 7.47
N MET A 83 5.73 4.64 6.95
CA MET A 83 6.45 5.77 6.39
C MET A 83 7.18 6.59 7.46
N GLU A 84 6.60 6.77 8.64
CA GLU A 84 7.26 7.42 9.79
C GLU A 84 8.53 6.68 10.21
N VAL A 85 8.43 5.35 10.40
CA VAL A 85 9.58 4.52 10.78
C VAL A 85 10.67 4.57 9.68
N ARG A 86 10.28 4.48 8.42
CA ARG A 86 11.22 4.54 7.31
C ARG A 86 11.92 5.89 7.20
N TYR A 87 11.19 6.99 7.36
CA TYR A 87 11.75 8.33 7.39
C TYR A 87 12.78 8.49 8.53
N LEU A 88 12.42 8.08 9.75
CA LEU A 88 13.29 8.17 10.92
C LEU A 88 14.55 7.29 10.81
N ALA A 89 14.48 6.21 10.04
CA ALA A 89 15.61 5.31 9.78
C ALA A 89 16.49 5.75 8.59
N GLY A 90 16.08 6.75 7.81
CA GLY A 90 16.68 7.10 6.53
C GLY A 90 18.06 7.77 6.58
N GLY A 91 18.58 8.09 7.78
CA GLY A 91 19.91 8.69 7.94
C GLY A 91 19.99 10.18 7.55
N GLU A 92 21.23 10.70 7.52
CA GLU A 92 21.48 12.13 7.22
C GLU A 92 21.55 12.42 5.71
N GLU A 93 22.01 11.45 4.92
CA GLU A 93 22.17 11.57 3.46
C GLU A 93 21.40 10.45 2.73
N PRO A 94 20.06 10.52 2.70
CA PRO A 94 19.26 9.54 1.98
C PRO A 94 19.43 9.69 0.46
N PRO A 95 19.33 8.60 -0.30
CA PRO A 95 19.36 8.66 -1.75
C PRO A 95 18.12 9.39 -2.31
N ALA A 96 18.24 9.96 -3.51
CA ALA A 96 17.20 10.81 -4.10
C ALA A 96 15.85 10.10 -4.29
N ASP A 97 15.85 8.83 -4.65
CA ASP A 97 14.66 8.00 -4.78
C ASP A 97 13.94 7.79 -3.43
N GLU A 98 14.68 7.71 -2.34
CA GLU A 98 14.11 7.64 -0.99
C GLU A 98 13.44 8.96 -0.60
N ILE A 99 14.08 10.11 -0.89
CA ILE A 99 13.49 11.44 -0.65
C ILE A 99 12.20 11.60 -1.45
N GLU A 100 12.20 11.21 -2.73
CA GLU A 100 11.01 11.24 -3.57
C GLU A 100 9.89 10.35 -3.02
N PHE A 101 10.24 9.18 -2.51
CA PHE A 101 9.28 8.27 -1.88
C PHE A 101 8.67 8.89 -0.61
N TRP A 102 9.46 9.55 0.23
CA TRP A 102 8.92 10.27 1.39
C TRP A 102 7.99 11.40 0.97
N LEU A 103 8.38 12.19 -0.04
CA LEU A 103 7.55 13.26 -0.57
C LEU A 103 6.23 12.75 -1.15
N ASP A 104 6.21 11.55 -1.72
CA ASP A 104 5.01 10.95 -2.31
C ASP A 104 4.11 10.27 -1.27
N GLU A 105 4.68 9.71 -0.19
CA GLU A 105 3.95 8.77 0.64
C GLU A 105 3.81 9.16 2.11
N LEU A 106 4.61 10.11 2.63
CA LEU A 106 4.43 10.60 4.00
C LEU A 106 3.05 11.24 4.18
N ARG A 107 2.43 10.91 5.34
CA ARG A 107 1.08 11.35 5.69
C ARG A 107 1.02 12.06 7.04
N THR A 108 2.15 12.18 7.71
CA THR A 108 2.32 12.95 8.94
C THR A 108 2.72 14.38 8.55
N PRO A 109 1.88 15.39 8.81
CA PRO A 109 2.11 16.76 8.35
C PRO A 109 3.46 17.31 8.77
N GLU A 110 3.87 17.07 10.01
CA GLU A 110 5.13 17.55 10.57
C GLU A 110 6.33 17.00 9.80
N LEU A 111 6.33 15.70 9.51
CA LEU A 111 7.42 15.05 8.79
C LEU A 111 7.44 15.48 7.32
N LEU A 112 6.27 15.66 6.71
CA LEU A 112 6.20 16.14 5.33
C LEU A 112 6.71 17.58 5.20
N VAL A 113 6.42 18.44 6.19
CA VAL A 113 7.00 19.78 6.26
C VAL A 113 8.52 19.71 6.43
N ASP A 114 9.03 18.84 7.30
CA ASP A 114 10.45 18.67 7.52
C ASP A 114 11.18 18.23 6.23
N VAL A 115 10.67 17.21 5.54
CA VAL A 115 11.22 16.75 4.25
C VAL A 115 11.20 17.88 3.22
N ALA A 116 10.07 18.60 3.09
CA ALA A 116 9.96 19.69 2.12
C ALA A 116 10.93 20.85 2.38
N GLN A 117 11.27 21.12 3.65
CA GLN A 117 12.24 22.14 4.02
C GLN A 117 13.69 21.67 3.84
N ARG A 118 13.98 20.40 4.12
CA ARG A 118 15.34 19.84 4.00
C ARG A 118 15.75 19.57 2.56
N TYR A 119 14.78 19.26 1.69
CA TYR A 119 15.00 18.85 0.30
C TYR A 119 14.16 19.69 -0.68
N PRO A 120 14.43 21.02 -0.79
CA PRO A 120 13.60 21.93 -1.58
C PRO A 120 13.64 21.65 -3.09
N GLU A 121 14.76 21.13 -3.61
CA GLU A 121 14.89 20.82 -5.04
C GLU A 121 14.03 19.61 -5.42
N GLU A 122 14.11 18.51 -4.63
CA GLU A 122 13.29 17.31 -4.80
C GLU A 122 11.81 17.65 -4.66
N THR A 123 11.49 18.47 -3.67
CA THR A 123 10.11 18.95 -3.43
C THR A 123 9.60 19.73 -4.64
N GLY A 124 10.41 20.62 -5.20
CA GLY A 124 10.06 21.37 -6.42
C GLY A 124 9.75 20.46 -7.60
N ARG A 125 10.54 19.40 -7.80
CA ARG A 125 10.30 18.40 -8.86
C ARG A 125 9.00 17.63 -8.65
N ARG A 126 8.58 17.39 -7.40
CA ARG A 126 7.37 16.61 -7.05
C ARG A 126 6.08 17.43 -6.96
N LEU A 127 6.14 18.77 -6.95
CA LEU A 127 4.96 19.65 -6.85
C LEU A 127 3.89 19.35 -7.92
N ASN A 128 4.31 19.05 -9.15
CA ASN A 128 3.37 18.72 -10.23
C ASN A 128 2.65 17.38 -10.02
N HIS A 129 3.25 16.46 -9.30
CA HIS A 129 2.68 15.15 -9.00
C HIS A 129 1.82 15.17 -7.74
N ARG A 130 2.26 15.90 -6.71
CA ARG A 130 1.60 15.98 -5.41
C ARG A 130 1.44 17.44 -4.96
N LYS A 131 0.39 18.09 -5.42
CA LYS A 131 0.14 19.54 -5.20
C LYS A 131 0.09 19.95 -3.73
N LEU A 132 -0.29 19.04 -2.83
CA LEU A 132 -0.32 19.35 -1.38
C LEU A 132 1.08 19.67 -0.80
N LEU A 133 2.17 19.35 -1.51
CA LEU A 133 3.53 19.73 -1.12
C LEU A 133 3.73 21.26 -1.09
N GLU A 134 2.91 22.02 -1.81
CA GLU A 134 2.90 23.49 -1.70
C GLU A 134 2.57 23.95 -0.28
N PHE A 135 1.60 23.28 0.37
CA PHE A 135 1.25 23.58 1.76
C PHE A 135 2.35 23.18 2.74
N ALA A 136 3.07 22.06 2.46
CA ALA A 136 4.23 21.65 3.25
C ALA A 136 5.39 22.67 3.12
N THR A 137 5.69 23.11 1.91
CA THR A 137 6.70 24.15 1.64
C THR A 137 6.38 25.46 2.35
N ASN A 138 5.11 25.86 2.34
CA ASN A 138 4.64 27.09 2.99
C ASN A 138 4.37 26.92 4.50
N LYS A 139 4.59 25.76 5.08
CA LYS A 139 4.30 25.41 6.49
C LYS A 139 2.85 25.65 6.89
N ASP A 140 1.92 25.59 5.92
CA ASP A 140 0.50 25.74 6.15
C ASP A 140 -0.10 24.40 6.61
N ARG A 141 0.08 24.12 7.90
CA ARG A 141 -0.32 22.85 8.51
C ARG A 141 -1.82 22.57 8.34
N ALA A 142 -2.65 23.58 8.50
CA ALA A 142 -4.11 23.39 8.45
C ALA A 142 -4.59 22.98 7.05
N ARG A 143 -4.02 23.59 6.00
CA ARG A 143 -4.33 23.20 4.62
C ARG A 143 -3.70 21.85 4.27
N LEU A 144 -2.50 21.57 4.76
CA LEU A 144 -1.82 20.29 4.54
C LEU A 144 -2.61 19.13 5.13
N GLU A 145 -3.07 19.23 6.38
CA GLU A 145 -3.90 18.19 7.03
C GLU A 145 -5.19 17.93 6.25
N ARG A 146 -5.87 18.98 5.80
CA ARG A 146 -7.06 18.85 4.97
C ARG A 146 -6.78 18.18 3.64
N ALA A 147 -5.72 18.58 2.95
CA ALA A 147 -5.34 18.02 1.66
C ALA A 147 -4.92 16.54 1.77
N LEU A 148 -4.23 16.15 2.84
CA LEU A 148 -3.91 14.75 3.14
C LEU A 148 -5.16 13.90 3.38
N LEU A 149 -6.16 14.45 4.07
CA LEU A 149 -7.45 13.78 4.26
C LEU A 149 -8.19 13.62 2.92
N GLU A 150 -8.25 14.65 2.10
CA GLU A 150 -8.88 14.61 0.77
C GLU A 150 -8.19 13.61 -0.15
N GLU A 151 -6.86 13.55 -0.12
CA GLU A 151 -6.07 12.55 -0.86
C GLU A 151 -6.43 11.13 -0.41
N MET A 152 -6.51 10.87 0.90
CA MET A 152 -6.92 9.59 1.45
C MET A 152 -8.34 9.19 1.00
N LEU A 153 -9.30 10.10 1.07
CA LEU A 153 -10.69 9.85 0.66
C LEU A 153 -10.77 9.55 -0.84
N THR A 154 -10.01 10.27 -1.66
CA THR A 154 -9.92 10.05 -3.10
C THR A 154 -9.36 8.65 -3.42
N GLU A 155 -8.31 8.24 -2.74
CA GLU A 155 -7.72 6.90 -2.92
C GLU A 155 -8.68 5.79 -2.47
N LYS A 156 -9.39 5.97 -1.36
CA LYS A 156 -10.43 5.03 -0.92
C LYS A 156 -11.53 4.84 -1.97
N GLU A 157 -11.96 5.93 -2.59
CA GLU A 157 -12.98 5.88 -3.63
C GLU A 157 -12.44 5.20 -4.90
N ARG A 158 -11.19 5.47 -5.31
CA ARG A 158 -10.52 4.78 -6.42
C ARG A 158 -10.43 3.28 -6.16
N ASP A 159 -10.07 2.87 -4.94
CA ASP A 159 -10.02 1.46 -4.57
C ASP A 159 -11.41 0.81 -4.59
N ARG A 160 -12.44 1.48 -4.10
CA ARG A 160 -13.82 0.99 -4.15
C ARG A 160 -14.26 0.71 -5.58
N ARG A 161 -14.04 1.67 -6.49
CA ARG A 161 -14.39 1.53 -7.92
C ARG A 161 -13.60 0.42 -8.61
N HIS A 162 -12.33 0.28 -8.28
CA HIS A 162 -11.48 -0.79 -8.83
C HIS A 162 -12.04 -2.19 -8.51
N TRP A 163 -12.53 -2.39 -7.27
CA TRP A 163 -13.03 -3.69 -6.82
C TRP A 163 -14.52 -3.93 -7.10
N GLU A 164 -15.27 -2.93 -7.55
CA GLU A 164 -16.71 -3.06 -7.78
C GLU A 164 -17.09 -4.15 -8.79
N PRO A 165 -16.45 -4.26 -9.98
CA PRO A 165 -16.73 -5.34 -10.93
C PRO A 165 -16.50 -6.73 -10.34
N LEU A 166 -15.42 -6.87 -9.57
CA LEU A 166 -15.06 -8.14 -8.95
C LEU A 166 -16.05 -8.54 -7.84
N LYS A 167 -16.54 -7.57 -7.06
CA LYS A 167 -17.60 -7.79 -6.07
C LYS A 167 -18.92 -8.23 -6.73
N ALA A 168 -19.28 -7.63 -7.86
CA ALA A 168 -20.46 -8.02 -8.65
C ALA A 168 -20.32 -9.47 -9.12
N ARG A 169 -19.16 -9.84 -9.70
CA ARG A 169 -18.86 -11.19 -10.14
C ARG A 169 -18.93 -12.23 -9.02
N LEU A 170 -18.38 -11.91 -7.85
CA LEU A 170 -18.52 -12.76 -6.65
C LEU A 170 -19.97 -12.97 -6.23
N GLY A 171 -20.79 -11.91 -6.34
CA GLY A 171 -22.23 -11.98 -6.07
C GLY A 171 -22.95 -12.97 -6.99
N GLU A 172 -22.62 -12.94 -8.29
CA GLU A 172 -23.17 -13.90 -9.26
C GLU A 172 -22.78 -15.34 -8.96
N LEU A 173 -21.48 -15.59 -8.70
CA LEU A 173 -20.96 -16.92 -8.35
C LEU A 173 -21.64 -17.48 -7.09
N ARG A 174 -21.84 -16.65 -6.06
CA ARG A 174 -22.51 -17.05 -4.83
C ARG A 174 -24.00 -17.38 -5.06
N ARG A 175 -24.69 -16.64 -5.93
CA ARG A 175 -26.08 -16.96 -6.30
C ARG A 175 -26.17 -18.27 -7.05
N ALA A 176 -25.28 -18.49 -8.01
CA ALA A 176 -25.25 -19.72 -8.81
C ALA A 176 -24.88 -20.98 -7.98
N ALA A 177 -24.14 -20.81 -6.88
CA ALA A 177 -23.73 -21.92 -6.00
C ALA A 177 -24.74 -22.26 -4.89
N ARG A 178 -25.87 -21.51 -4.76
CA ARG A 178 -26.93 -21.86 -3.80
C ARG A 178 -27.77 -23.01 -4.38
N PRO A 179 -27.86 -24.15 -3.70
CA PRO A 179 -28.81 -25.19 -4.10
C PRO A 179 -30.25 -24.66 -3.95
N SER A 180 -31.08 -25.03 -4.90
CA SER A 180 -32.54 -24.76 -4.92
C SER A 180 -33.23 -25.50 -3.77
#